data_fd0ddb128651a5ed37cd03b1093e9b95
#
_entry.id   fd0ddb128651a5ed37cd03b1093e9b95
#
_cell.length_a   1.000
_cell.length_b   1.000
_cell.length_c   1.000
_cell.angle_alpha   90.00
_cell.angle_beta   90.00
_cell.angle_gamma   90.00
#
_symmetry.space_group_name_H-M   'P 1'
#
loop_
_entity.id
_entity.type
_entity.pdbx_description
1 polymer ?
#
loop_
_entity_poly.entity_id
_entity_poly.type
_entity_poly.pdbx_seq_one_letter_code
_entity_poly.pdbx_strand_id
1 'polypeptide(L)'
;MNAWEQLEDSASPQWDIEEGVVTVNGTGSLRSKQSFDNFQLHMEWRATDVIEGESQLRGNSGIFLHSLFEIQILDSWENPTYVNGQAGSVYLQYSPLVNAAKRPGEWQSYDIIFTAPLYQANGTLQSPAYVTVLHNGVLVQNHVEILGSTFTRAPEYKSRCTPFAHRQEQACDGKMPLLLQDHGQVVSFKNIWLREL
;
A
#
# COMPACT_ATOMS: atom_id res chain seq x y z
N MET A 1 -11.45 -12.85 -6.55
CA MET A 1 -9.98 -12.63 -6.46
C MET A 1 -9.19 -12.94 -7.73
N ASN A 2 -9.84 -13.02 -8.91
CA ASN A 2 -9.14 -13.39 -10.17
C ASN A 2 -8.02 -12.41 -10.59
N ALA A 3 -8.05 -11.17 -10.08
CA ALA A 3 -7.08 -10.11 -10.37
C ALA A 3 -5.82 -10.17 -9.48
N TRP A 4 -5.79 -11.06 -8.47
CA TRP A 4 -4.72 -11.16 -7.48
C TRP A 4 -4.07 -12.54 -7.49
N GLU A 5 -2.85 -12.61 -7.00
CA GLU A 5 -2.06 -13.85 -6.81
C GLU A 5 -1.23 -13.73 -5.52
N GLN A 6 -0.78 -14.87 -4.97
CA GLN A 6 0.19 -14.87 -3.88
C GLN A 6 1.50 -14.23 -4.35
N LEU A 7 2.10 -13.43 -3.49
CA LEU A 7 3.33 -12.72 -3.82
C LEU A 7 4.50 -13.67 -4.10
N GLU A 8 4.64 -14.75 -3.32
CA GLU A 8 5.82 -15.59 -3.32
C GLU A 8 5.90 -16.58 -4.49
N ASP A 9 4.78 -17.21 -4.84
CA ASP A 9 4.74 -18.31 -5.82
C ASP A 9 3.77 -18.09 -6.98
N SER A 10 3.10 -16.93 -7.03
CA SER A 10 2.06 -16.60 -8.01
C SER A 10 0.87 -17.57 -8.02
N ALA A 11 0.68 -18.31 -6.93
CA ALA A 11 -0.48 -19.19 -6.77
C ALA A 11 -1.79 -18.39 -6.61
N SER A 12 -2.90 -19.09 -6.59
CA SER A 12 -4.19 -18.47 -6.28
C SER A 12 -4.20 -17.93 -4.85
N PRO A 13 -4.82 -16.76 -4.61
CA PRO A 13 -4.94 -16.20 -3.26
C PRO A 13 -5.52 -17.21 -2.27
N GLN A 14 -4.91 -17.29 -1.09
CA GLN A 14 -5.31 -18.17 -0.01
C GLN A 14 -6.00 -17.42 1.14
N TRP A 15 -6.15 -16.10 1.05
CA TRP A 15 -6.90 -15.31 2.03
C TRP A 15 -8.36 -15.72 2.07
N ASP A 16 -8.99 -15.57 3.22
CA ASP A 16 -10.40 -15.88 3.40
C ASP A 16 -11.27 -14.94 2.57
N ILE A 17 -12.26 -15.51 1.86
CA ILE A 17 -13.18 -14.74 1.00
C ILE A 17 -14.60 -15.09 1.39
N GLU A 18 -15.33 -14.10 1.88
CA GLU A 18 -16.75 -14.23 2.25
C GLU A 18 -17.53 -13.01 1.75
N GLU A 19 -18.58 -13.21 0.96
CA GLU A 19 -19.46 -12.16 0.43
C GLU A 19 -18.73 -10.97 -0.23
N GLY A 20 -17.60 -11.23 -0.89
CA GLY A 20 -16.79 -10.20 -1.54
C GLY A 20 -15.82 -9.45 -0.62
N VAL A 21 -15.81 -9.80 0.66
CA VAL A 21 -14.81 -9.35 1.64
C VAL A 21 -13.63 -10.32 1.61
N VAL A 22 -12.43 -9.78 1.60
CA VAL A 22 -11.18 -10.54 1.59
C VAL A 22 -10.42 -10.22 2.86
N THR A 23 -10.04 -11.25 3.61
CA THR A 23 -9.45 -11.08 4.95
C THR A 23 -8.08 -11.75 5.04
N VAL A 24 -7.11 -11.02 5.58
CA VAL A 24 -5.76 -11.51 5.91
C VAL A 24 -5.88 -12.67 6.90
N ASN A 25 -5.16 -13.77 6.64
CA ASN A 25 -5.20 -14.97 7.46
C ASN A 25 -3.81 -15.61 7.71
N GLY A 26 -2.73 -14.87 7.46
CA GLY A 26 -1.35 -15.34 7.72
C GLY A 26 -0.76 -16.22 6.62
N THR A 27 -1.38 -16.29 5.44
CA THR A 27 -0.89 -17.13 4.31
C THR A 27 0.03 -16.40 3.34
N GLY A 28 0.42 -15.16 3.65
CA GLY A 28 1.31 -14.32 2.86
C GLY A 28 0.59 -13.22 2.10
N SER A 29 1.37 -12.27 1.60
CA SER A 29 0.88 -11.07 0.90
C SER A 29 0.33 -11.39 -0.49
N LEU A 30 -0.56 -10.53 -0.98
CA LEU A 30 -1.13 -10.63 -2.32
C LEU A 30 -0.62 -9.51 -3.22
N ARG A 31 -0.35 -9.81 -4.49
CA ARG A 31 -0.09 -8.78 -5.50
C ARG A 31 -1.12 -8.84 -6.62
N SER A 32 -1.34 -7.71 -7.28
CA SER A 32 -2.17 -7.67 -8.49
C SER A 32 -1.44 -8.36 -9.65
N LYS A 33 -2.17 -9.14 -10.46
CA LYS A 33 -1.64 -9.74 -11.69
C LYS A 33 -1.33 -8.70 -12.76
N GLN A 34 -2.10 -7.60 -12.76
CA GLN A 34 -1.90 -6.46 -13.65
C GLN A 34 -0.95 -5.46 -13.00
N SER A 35 -0.08 -4.88 -13.81
CA SER A 35 0.79 -3.75 -13.47
C SER A 35 0.17 -2.46 -13.99
N PHE A 36 0.43 -1.36 -13.28
CA PHE A 36 -0.14 -0.04 -13.53
C PHE A 36 0.96 1.02 -13.55
N ASP A 37 0.70 2.14 -14.23
CA ASP A 37 1.52 3.34 -14.21
C ASP A 37 0.92 4.36 -13.24
N ASN A 38 0.41 5.48 -13.74
CA ASN A 38 -0.34 6.45 -12.95
C ASN A 38 -1.77 5.98 -12.75
N PHE A 39 -2.32 6.16 -11.56
CA PHE A 39 -3.68 5.69 -11.30
C PHE A 39 -4.38 6.45 -10.17
N GLN A 40 -5.71 6.33 -10.19
CA GLN A 40 -6.58 6.55 -9.05
C GLN A 40 -7.00 5.19 -8.53
N LEU A 41 -6.83 4.96 -7.22
CA LEU A 41 -7.22 3.75 -6.51
C LEU A 41 -8.24 4.12 -5.43
N HIS A 42 -9.32 3.36 -5.36
CA HIS A 42 -10.22 3.33 -4.21
C HIS A 42 -10.16 1.96 -3.54
N MET A 43 -10.21 1.93 -2.24
CA MET A 43 -10.34 0.70 -1.47
C MET A 43 -11.03 0.95 -0.12
N GLU A 44 -11.78 -0.04 0.33
CA GLU A 44 -12.28 -0.09 1.69
C GLU A 44 -11.54 -1.16 2.49
N TRP A 45 -11.20 -0.84 3.73
CA TRP A 45 -10.53 -1.76 4.65
C TRP A 45 -11.08 -1.59 6.07
N ARG A 46 -10.91 -2.62 6.90
CA ARG A 46 -11.19 -2.52 8.33
C ARG A 46 -10.27 -3.43 9.14
N ALA A 47 -9.80 -2.96 10.27
CA ALA A 47 -9.26 -3.81 11.33
C ALA A 47 -10.40 -4.55 12.04
N THR A 48 -10.10 -5.69 12.69
CA THR A 48 -11.06 -6.39 13.54
C THR A 48 -11.56 -5.49 14.67
N ASP A 49 -12.79 -5.71 15.14
CA ASP A 49 -13.36 -5.08 16.33
C ASP A 49 -12.80 -5.67 17.65
N VAL A 50 -12.15 -6.82 17.55
CA VAL A 50 -11.41 -7.42 18.66
C VAL A 50 -10.05 -6.71 18.78
N ILE A 51 -9.92 -5.86 19.80
CA ILE A 51 -8.71 -5.09 20.04
C ILE A 51 -7.67 -5.98 20.75
N GLU A 52 -6.66 -6.40 20.04
CA GLU A 52 -5.50 -7.12 20.55
C GLU A 52 -4.22 -6.38 20.19
N GLY A 53 -3.30 -6.26 21.16
CA GLY A 53 -2.05 -5.55 20.98
C GLY A 53 -2.17 -4.02 21.09
N GLU A 54 -1.06 -3.35 20.80
CA GLU A 54 -0.92 -1.91 20.82
C GLU A 54 0.07 -1.44 19.73
N SER A 55 0.06 -0.16 19.41
CA SER A 55 0.97 0.43 18.43
C SER A 55 0.89 -0.32 17.08
N GLN A 56 2.01 -0.74 16.52
CA GLN A 56 2.11 -1.46 15.24
C GLN A 56 1.63 -2.93 15.30
N LEU A 57 1.29 -3.43 16.46
CA LEU A 57 0.75 -4.78 16.65
C LEU A 57 -0.78 -4.81 16.65
N ARG A 58 -1.45 -3.74 16.19
CA ARG A 58 -2.90 -3.60 16.24
C ARG A 58 -3.47 -3.29 14.87
N GLY A 59 -4.05 -4.31 14.22
CA GLY A 59 -4.70 -4.18 12.92
C GLY A 59 -3.79 -3.64 11.82
N ASN A 60 -2.56 -4.14 11.74
CA ASN A 60 -1.53 -3.70 10.83
C ASN A 60 -1.58 -4.43 9.48
N SER A 61 -1.48 -3.68 8.43
CA SER A 61 -1.33 -4.09 7.03
C SER A 61 -0.78 -2.92 6.23
N GLY A 62 -0.73 -3.04 4.90
CA GLY A 62 -0.32 -1.96 4.00
C GLY A 62 -0.84 -2.17 2.58
N ILE A 63 -1.11 -1.07 1.88
CA ILE A 63 -1.22 -1.07 0.42
C ILE A 63 0.07 -0.51 -0.17
N PHE A 64 0.77 -1.33 -0.96
CA PHE A 64 2.00 -0.93 -1.63
C PHE A 64 1.69 -0.52 -3.06
N LEU A 65 1.89 0.75 -3.36
CA LEU A 65 1.83 1.30 -4.70
C LEU A 65 3.11 0.88 -5.41
N HIS A 66 2.98 0.34 -6.64
CA HIS A 66 4.12 -0.26 -7.36
C HIS A 66 4.88 -1.35 -6.58
N SER A 67 4.24 -2.02 -5.62
CA SER A 67 4.87 -2.99 -4.69
C SER A 67 6.09 -2.44 -3.93
N LEU A 68 6.30 -1.14 -3.92
CA LEU A 68 7.48 -0.46 -3.35
C LEU A 68 7.13 0.61 -2.32
N PHE A 69 6.01 1.30 -2.49
CA PHE A 69 5.69 2.50 -1.73
C PHE A 69 4.45 2.25 -0.87
N GLU A 70 4.66 2.11 0.42
CA GLU A 70 3.61 1.73 1.35
C GLU A 70 2.78 2.93 1.81
N ILE A 71 1.47 2.83 1.66
CA ILE A 71 0.51 3.61 2.43
C ILE A 71 0.02 2.73 3.57
N GLN A 72 0.31 3.17 4.79
CA GLN A 72 0.05 2.41 6.00
C GLN A 72 -1.43 2.15 6.24
N ILE A 73 -1.75 0.93 6.60
CA ILE A 73 -3.03 0.50 7.15
C ILE A 73 -2.79 0.08 8.61
N LEU A 74 -3.49 0.70 9.54
CA LEU A 74 -3.35 0.47 10.96
C LEU A 74 -4.66 0.81 11.68
N ASP A 75 -5.03 0.07 12.71
CA ASP A 75 -5.99 0.57 13.65
C ASP A 75 -5.35 1.72 14.45
N SER A 76 -5.60 2.93 13.99
CA SER A 76 -5.07 4.18 14.58
C SER A 76 -6.06 4.87 15.52
N TRP A 77 -7.21 4.24 15.81
CA TRP A 77 -8.19 4.79 16.75
C TRP A 77 -7.71 4.65 18.20
N GLU A 78 -7.46 5.77 18.87
CA GLU A 78 -6.95 5.77 20.25
C GLU A 78 -5.76 4.80 20.46
N ASN A 79 -4.87 4.73 19.46
CA ASN A 79 -3.73 3.83 19.42
C ASN A 79 -2.43 4.62 19.22
N PRO A 80 -1.74 5.02 20.30
CA PRO A 80 -0.49 5.75 20.20
C PRO A 80 0.60 4.91 19.52
N THR A 81 1.23 5.51 18.49
CA THR A 81 2.40 4.97 17.82
C THR A 81 3.25 6.13 17.27
N TYR A 82 4.38 5.83 16.63
CA TYR A 82 5.14 6.88 15.95
C TYR A 82 4.33 7.49 14.80
N VAL A 83 4.45 8.81 14.64
CA VAL A 83 3.53 9.60 13.80
C VAL A 83 3.53 9.20 12.32
N ASN A 84 4.68 8.79 11.78
CA ASN A 84 4.82 8.34 10.39
C ASN A 84 4.58 6.83 10.20
N GLY A 85 3.99 6.16 11.18
CA GLY A 85 3.46 4.80 11.12
C GLY A 85 1.95 4.74 11.39
N GLN A 86 1.27 5.87 11.47
CA GLN A 86 -0.19 5.96 11.58
C GLN A 86 -0.86 5.60 10.25
N ALA A 87 -2.15 5.21 10.29
CA ALA A 87 -2.94 4.96 9.09
C ALA A 87 -2.89 6.17 8.13
N GLY A 88 -2.65 5.91 6.83
CA GLY A 88 -2.52 6.96 5.81
C GLY A 88 -1.14 7.62 5.73
N SER A 89 -0.17 7.17 6.53
CA SER A 89 1.23 7.56 6.34
C SER A 89 1.78 7.06 5.01
N VAL A 90 2.66 7.81 4.36
CA VAL A 90 3.70 7.21 3.53
C VAL A 90 4.71 6.63 4.51
N TYR A 91 4.70 5.31 4.69
CA TYR A 91 5.28 4.64 5.85
C TYR A 91 6.75 5.00 6.09
N LEU A 92 7.04 5.46 7.32
CA LEU A 92 8.34 5.98 7.80
C LEU A 92 8.86 7.22 7.06
N GLN A 93 8.12 7.76 6.08
CA GLN A 93 8.51 8.97 5.35
C GLN A 93 7.69 10.18 5.79
N TYR A 94 6.37 10.11 5.68
CA TYR A 94 5.47 11.23 6.03
C TYR A 94 4.33 10.76 6.91
N SER A 95 4.08 11.48 8.00
CA SER A 95 2.88 11.31 8.80
C SER A 95 1.64 11.80 8.05
N PRO A 96 0.45 11.27 8.35
CA PRO A 96 -0.78 11.87 7.85
C PRO A 96 -0.97 13.27 8.43
N LEU A 97 -1.59 14.18 7.67
CA LEU A 97 -1.91 15.54 8.12
C LEU A 97 -2.83 15.56 9.35
N VAL A 98 -3.67 14.53 9.47
CA VAL A 98 -4.59 14.33 10.60
C VAL A 98 -4.90 12.84 10.73
N ASN A 99 -5.18 12.36 11.94
CA ASN A 99 -5.70 11.01 12.14
C ASN A 99 -7.21 11.02 11.82
N ALA A 100 -7.57 10.46 10.65
CA ALA A 100 -8.95 10.34 10.17
C ALA A 100 -9.56 8.95 10.41
N ALA A 101 -8.93 8.11 11.26
CA ALA A 101 -9.37 6.76 11.53
C ALA A 101 -10.71 6.73 12.25
N LYS A 102 -11.60 5.81 11.85
CA LYS A 102 -12.78 5.39 12.59
C LYS A 102 -12.41 4.28 13.57
N ARG A 103 -13.36 3.92 14.42
CA ARG A 103 -13.18 2.83 15.40
C ARG A 103 -12.87 1.49 14.73
N PRO A 104 -12.10 0.60 15.38
CA PRO A 104 -11.90 -0.76 14.89
C PRO A 104 -13.26 -1.46 14.66
N GLY A 105 -13.33 -2.33 13.66
CA GLY A 105 -14.58 -2.93 13.19
C GLY A 105 -15.37 -2.09 12.20
N GLU A 106 -15.17 -0.77 12.13
CA GLU A 106 -15.80 0.09 11.13
C GLU A 106 -15.00 0.10 9.82
N TRP A 107 -15.72 0.15 8.69
CA TRP A 107 -15.10 0.28 7.37
C TRP A 107 -14.48 1.67 7.18
N GLN A 108 -13.23 1.67 6.81
CA GLN A 108 -12.43 2.81 6.41
C GLN A 108 -12.36 2.87 4.89
N SER A 109 -12.16 4.04 4.30
CA SER A 109 -11.86 4.15 2.87
C SER A 109 -10.55 4.87 2.63
N TYR A 110 -9.81 4.40 1.63
CA TYR A 110 -8.72 5.16 1.00
C TYR A 110 -9.12 5.51 -0.43
N ASP A 111 -8.93 6.78 -0.78
CA ASP A 111 -8.91 7.26 -2.15
C ASP A 111 -7.51 7.81 -2.42
N ILE A 112 -6.79 7.16 -3.34
CA ILE A 112 -5.37 7.40 -3.59
C ILE A 112 -5.21 7.85 -5.04
N ILE A 113 -4.51 8.98 -5.26
CA ILE A 113 -4.05 9.41 -6.58
C ILE A 113 -2.54 9.25 -6.59
N PHE A 114 -2.04 8.40 -7.45
CA PHE A 114 -0.63 8.06 -7.55
C PHE A 114 -0.06 8.47 -8.91
N THR A 115 1.06 9.19 -8.87
CA THR A 115 1.89 9.50 -10.03
C THR A 115 3.17 8.68 -9.91
N ALA A 116 3.42 7.83 -10.90
CA ALA A 116 4.55 6.93 -10.92
C ALA A 116 5.88 7.68 -11.12
N PRO A 117 7.00 7.12 -10.65
CA PRO A 117 8.30 7.70 -10.90
C PRO A 117 8.69 7.52 -12.37
N LEU A 118 9.32 8.52 -12.95
CA LEU A 118 9.84 8.46 -14.32
C LEU A 118 11.32 8.15 -14.30
N TYR A 119 11.75 7.33 -15.25
CA TYR A 119 13.15 6.95 -15.42
C TYR A 119 13.63 7.29 -16.83
N GLN A 120 14.89 7.68 -16.93
CA GLN A 120 15.58 7.87 -18.20
C GLN A 120 15.90 6.52 -18.85
N ALA A 121 16.24 6.53 -20.13
CA ALA A 121 16.61 5.31 -20.87
C ALA A 121 17.83 4.56 -20.27
N ASN A 122 18.68 5.27 -19.52
CA ASN A 122 19.81 4.67 -18.81
C ASN A 122 19.45 4.10 -17.43
N GLY A 123 18.17 4.15 -17.06
CA GLY A 123 17.63 3.64 -15.79
C GLY A 123 17.79 4.58 -14.60
N THR A 124 18.30 5.79 -14.77
CA THR A 124 18.36 6.77 -13.68
C THR A 124 17.02 7.46 -13.48
N LEU A 125 16.71 7.80 -12.22
CA LEU A 125 15.49 8.54 -11.90
C LEU A 125 15.48 9.90 -12.60
N GLN A 126 14.38 10.20 -13.28
CA GLN A 126 14.09 11.51 -13.88
C GLN A 126 13.16 12.34 -13.00
N SER A 127 12.12 11.70 -12.46
CA SER A 127 11.15 12.31 -11.54
C SER A 127 10.72 11.29 -10.48
N PRO A 128 10.65 11.67 -9.20
CA PRO A 128 10.14 10.80 -8.15
C PRO A 128 8.64 10.53 -8.32
N ALA A 129 8.12 9.58 -7.56
CA ALA A 129 6.69 9.35 -7.43
C ALA A 129 6.04 10.40 -6.52
N TYR A 130 4.75 10.67 -6.76
CA TYR A 130 3.93 11.54 -5.91
C TYR A 130 2.63 10.83 -5.53
N VAL A 131 2.13 11.15 -4.33
CA VAL A 131 0.88 10.59 -3.85
C VAL A 131 0.00 11.61 -3.15
N THR A 132 -1.29 11.53 -3.43
CA THR A 132 -2.37 12.17 -2.65
C THR A 132 -3.22 11.08 -2.06
N VAL A 133 -3.53 11.16 -0.76
CA VAL A 133 -4.37 10.18 -0.05
C VAL A 133 -5.47 10.90 0.70
N LEU A 134 -6.71 10.46 0.47
CA LEU A 134 -7.84 10.77 1.33
C LEU A 134 -8.18 9.52 2.16
N HIS A 135 -8.28 9.71 3.46
CA HIS A 135 -8.72 8.69 4.41
C HIS A 135 -10.10 9.08 4.93
N ASN A 136 -11.11 8.26 4.67
CA ASN A 136 -12.51 8.56 5.00
C ASN A 136 -12.99 9.92 4.43
N GLY A 137 -12.53 10.28 3.23
CA GLY A 137 -12.81 11.56 2.58
C GLY A 137 -12.00 12.75 3.11
N VAL A 138 -11.16 12.55 4.12
CA VAL A 138 -10.28 13.59 4.68
C VAL A 138 -8.90 13.53 4.04
N LEU A 139 -8.38 14.65 3.56
CA LEU A 139 -7.06 14.74 2.94
C LEU A 139 -5.97 14.49 4.01
N VAL A 140 -5.22 13.42 3.86
CA VAL A 140 -4.13 13.03 4.78
C VAL A 140 -2.74 13.11 4.17
N GLN A 141 -2.63 13.00 2.82
CA GLN A 141 -1.40 13.29 2.07
C GLN A 141 -1.77 14.17 0.88
N ASN A 142 -1.10 15.31 0.70
CA ASN A 142 -1.41 16.29 -0.33
C ASN A 142 -0.27 16.37 -1.35
N HIS A 143 -0.32 15.53 -2.40
CA HIS A 143 0.67 15.51 -3.47
C HIS A 143 2.12 15.51 -2.95
N VAL A 144 2.38 14.61 -2.00
CA VAL A 144 3.72 14.51 -1.40
C VAL A 144 4.65 13.70 -2.30
N GLU A 145 5.90 14.13 -2.38
CA GLU A 145 6.97 13.38 -3.03
C GLU A 145 7.31 12.16 -2.22
N ILE A 146 7.30 10.97 -2.84
CA ILE A 146 7.78 9.75 -2.20
C ILE A 146 9.31 9.71 -2.32
N LEU A 147 10.01 9.54 -1.21
CA LEU A 147 11.48 9.61 -1.17
C LEU A 147 12.19 8.35 -1.68
N GLY A 148 11.44 7.27 -1.88
CA GLY A 148 11.95 5.98 -2.35
C GLY A 148 11.19 4.81 -1.75
N SER A 149 11.69 3.60 -1.96
CA SER A 149 11.05 2.36 -1.52
C SER A 149 10.93 2.28 0.00
N THR A 150 9.81 1.76 0.48
CA THR A 150 9.61 1.39 1.89
C THR A 150 10.61 0.29 2.29
N PHE A 151 10.89 0.14 3.59
CA PHE A 151 11.85 -0.81 4.18
C PHE A 151 13.32 -0.58 3.86
N THR A 152 13.70 0.56 3.32
CA THR A 152 15.09 0.96 3.26
C THR A 152 15.42 1.89 4.42
N ARG A 153 16.62 1.77 4.99
CA ARG A 153 17.07 2.63 6.11
C ARG A 153 17.09 4.12 5.75
N ALA A 154 17.41 4.38 4.48
CA ALA A 154 17.25 5.67 3.83
C ALA A 154 16.45 5.39 2.56
N PRO A 155 15.24 5.91 2.41
CA PRO A 155 14.46 5.73 1.18
C PRO A 155 15.29 6.19 -0.02
N GLU A 156 15.35 5.36 -1.04
CA GLU A 156 16.07 5.66 -2.28
C GLU A 156 15.37 5.04 -3.49
N TYR A 157 15.57 5.65 -4.63
CA TYR A 157 15.16 5.10 -5.92
C TYR A 157 16.31 4.32 -6.53
N LYS A 158 16.15 3.02 -6.69
CA LYS A 158 17.11 2.18 -7.42
C LYS A 158 16.93 2.38 -8.91
N SER A 159 18.05 2.34 -9.66
CA SER A 159 18.04 2.35 -11.12
C SER A 159 17.18 1.22 -11.66
N ARG A 160 16.38 1.51 -12.69
CA ARG A 160 15.55 0.52 -13.40
C ARG A 160 16.15 0.23 -14.77
N CYS A 161 15.85 -0.95 -15.32
CA CYS A 161 16.17 -1.32 -16.72
C CYS A 161 17.66 -1.26 -17.09
N THR A 162 18.54 -1.37 -16.11
CA THR A 162 19.97 -1.55 -16.35
C THR A 162 20.33 -3.03 -16.27
N PRO A 163 21.46 -3.49 -16.90
CA PRO A 163 21.94 -4.86 -16.74
C PRO A 163 22.23 -5.25 -15.28
N PHE A 164 22.32 -4.25 -14.39
CA PHE A 164 22.56 -4.39 -12.96
C PHE A 164 21.30 -4.18 -12.12
N ALA A 165 20.16 -3.83 -12.73
CA ALA A 165 18.87 -3.77 -12.03
C ALA A 165 18.50 -5.19 -11.64
N HIS A 166 18.70 -5.52 -10.36
CA HIS A 166 18.32 -6.81 -9.81
C HIS A 166 16.81 -6.87 -9.68
N ARG A 167 16.24 -7.91 -10.30
CA ARG A 167 14.88 -8.44 -10.21
C ARG A 167 13.85 -7.88 -11.18
N GLN A 168 13.01 -8.79 -11.59
CA GLN A 168 11.78 -8.64 -12.38
C GLN A 168 10.75 -7.66 -11.76
N GLU A 169 10.95 -7.22 -10.53
CA GLU A 169 10.12 -6.25 -9.81
C GLU A 169 10.24 -4.83 -10.36
N GLN A 170 11.14 -4.59 -11.29
CA GLN A 170 11.39 -3.29 -11.88
C GLN A 170 11.16 -3.34 -13.39
N ALA A 171 9.87 -3.34 -13.76
CA ALA A 171 9.49 -3.33 -15.16
C ALA A 171 10.04 -2.11 -15.89
N CYS A 172 10.56 -2.35 -17.09
CA CYS A 172 11.16 -1.31 -17.92
C CYS A 172 10.16 -0.36 -18.55
N ASP A 173 8.87 -0.75 -18.60
CA ASP A 173 7.77 0.08 -19.07
C ASP A 173 7.23 1.05 -18.01
N GLY A 174 7.81 1.07 -16.82
CA GLY A 174 7.38 1.90 -15.70
C GLY A 174 6.20 1.35 -14.90
N LYS A 175 5.50 0.33 -15.42
CA LYS A 175 4.33 -0.25 -14.76
C LYS A 175 4.75 -1.29 -13.72
N MET A 176 4.09 -1.28 -12.56
CA MET A 176 4.31 -2.26 -11.50
C MET A 176 3.00 -2.63 -10.81
N PRO A 177 2.92 -3.84 -10.21
CA PRO A 177 1.72 -4.29 -9.53
C PRO A 177 1.50 -3.55 -8.20
N LEU A 178 0.26 -3.61 -7.71
CA LEU A 178 -0.10 -3.31 -6.33
C LEU A 178 0.22 -4.51 -5.44
N LEU A 179 0.45 -4.26 -4.14
CA LEU A 179 0.59 -5.32 -3.15
C LEU A 179 -0.26 -5.01 -1.92
N LEU A 180 -1.02 -6.00 -1.45
CA LEU A 180 -1.69 -5.99 -0.15
C LEU A 180 -0.86 -6.82 0.82
N GLN A 181 -0.47 -6.21 1.94
CA GLN A 181 0.42 -6.85 2.91
C GLN A 181 -0.36 -7.77 3.85
N ASP A 182 0.18 -8.97 4.04
CA ASP A 182 -0.10 -9.80 5.19
C ASP A 182 0.95 -9.51 6.27
N HIS A 183 0.53 -8.86 7.35
CA HIS A 183 1.38 -8.58 8.53
C HIS A 183 1.07 -9.53 9.69
N GLY A 184 0.34 -10.63 9.42
CA GLY A 184 -0.09 -11.59 10.44
C GLY A 184 -1.22 -11.08 11.35
N GLN A 185 -1.88 -9.99 10.98
CA GLN A 185 -2.98 -9.41 11.74
C GLN A 185 -4.24 -9.32 10.88
N VAL A 186 -5.39 -9.52 11.51
CA VAL A 186 -6.68 -9.57 10.81
C VAL A 186 -7.07 -8.18 10.32
N VAL A 187 -6.98 -8.00 9.01
CA VAL A 187 -7.48 -6.84 8.27
C VAL A 187 -8.31 -7.34 7.10
N SER A 188 -9.48 -6.76 6.90
CA SER A 188 -10.39 -7.13 5.81
C SER A 188 -10.43 -6.02 4.75
N PHE A 189 -10.64 -6.42 3.50
CA PHE A 189 -10.68 -5.53 2.34
C PHE A 189 -11.90 -5.81 1.47
N LYS A 190 -12.45 -4.76 0.86
CA LYS A 190 -13.50 -4.85 -0.17
C LYS A 190 -13.49 -3.62 -1.08
N ASN A 191 -14.33 -3.60 -2.11
CA ASN A 191 -14.54 -2.46 -3.01
C ASN A 191 -13.22 -1.87 -3.56
N ILE A 192 -12.28 -2.75 -3.93
CA ILE A 192 -11.01 -2.31 -4.51
C ILE A 192 -11.21 -2.11 -6.01
N TRP A 193 -11.06 -0.87 -6.47
CA TRP A 193 -11.06 -0.55 -7.89
C TRP A 193 -9.98 0.47 -8.24
N LEU A 194 -9.49 0.38 -9.45
CA LEU A 194 -8.42 1.23 -9.98
C LEU A 194 -8.79 1.73 -11.37
N ARG A 195 -8.44 2.99 -11.63
CA ARG A 195 -8.50 3.63 -12.93
C ARG A 195 -7.13 4.19 -13.28
N GLU A 196 -6.56 3.78 -14.42
CA GLU A 196 -5.34 4.40 -14.97
C GLU A 196 -5.62 5.85 -15.40
N LEU A 197 -4.61 6.72 -15.26
CA LEU A 197 -4.66 8.17 -15.53
C LEU A 197 -3.78 8.53 -16.73
#